data_6673ea11491ba1ced6e49639ff04e7d9
#
_entry.id   6673ea11491ba1ced6e49639ff04e7d9
#
_cell.length_a   1.000
_cell.length_b   1.000
_cell.length_c   1.000
_cell.angle_alpha   90.00
_cell.angle_beta   90.00
_cell.angle_gamma   90.00
#
_symmetry.space_group_name_H-M   'P 1'
#
loop_
_entity.id
_entity.type
_entity.pdbx_description
1 polymer ?
#
loop_
_entity_poly.entity_id
_entity_poly.type
_entity_poly.pdbx_seq_one_letter_code
_entity_poly.pdbx_strand_id
1 'polypeptide(L)'
;MIEMANGRGMSVVLCTLPPIISENYFDFFSQGGLNTDNILSWLGDKNKIYRFHERYSLVLSRLAREYGCRLLDLRSAFLEKWDARPYFCRDGIHPNDIGQELIADTVLSQIAHAYA
;
A
#
# COMPACT_ATOMS: atom_id res chain seq x y z
N MET A 1 -11.83 3.23 -15.28
CA MET A 1 -12.62 3.12 -14.02
C MET A 1 -12.98 4.48 -13.45
N ILE A 2 -12.07 5.42 -13.22
CA ILE A 2 -12.36 6.76 -12.68
C ILE A 2 -13.36 7.49 -13.55
N GLU A 3 -13.12 7.59 -14.84
CA GLU A 3 -14.03 8.24 -15.82
C GLU A 3 -15.43 7.63 -15.84
N MET A 4 -15.48 6.30 -15.74
CA MET A 4 -16.78 5.57 -15.70
C MET A 4 -17.57 5.87 -14.42
N ALA A 5 -16.88 5.97 -13.28
CA ALA A 5 -17.50 6.33 -12.00
C ALA A 5 -17.99 7.78 -12.01
N ASN A 6 -17.15 8.70 -12.47
CA ASN A 6 -17.49 10.12 -12.61
C ASN A 6 -18.66 10.33 -13.57
N GLY A 7 -18.69 9.60 -14.69
CA GLY A 7 -19.80 9.63 -15.66
C GLY A 7 -21.13 9.13 -15.10
N ARG A 8 -21.11 8.42 -13.98
CA ARG A 8 -22.31 7.96 -13.24
C ARG A 8 -22.63 8.80 -12.00
N GLY A 9 -21.97 9.96 -11.85
CA GLY A 9 -22.19 10.86 -10.72
C GLY A 9 -21.59 10.37 -9.39
N MET A 10 -20.68 9.39 -9.42
CA MET A 10 -19.99 8.92 -8.22
C MET A 10 -18.71 9.73 -7.98
N SER A 11 -18.50 10.14 -6.74
CA SER A 11 -17.23 10.74 -6.33
C SER A 11 -16.20 9.63 -6.08
N VAL A 12 -15.03 9.75 -6.73
CA VAL A 12 -13.94 8.79 -6.60
C VAL A 12 -12.96 9.27 -5.53
N VAL A 13 -12.66 8.38 -4.60
CA VAL A 13 -11.57 8.54 -3.63
C VAL A 13 -10.54 7.46 -3.94
N LEU A 14 -9.29 7.85 -4.16
CA LEU A 14 -8.17 6.94 -4.30
C LEU A 14 -7.44 6.80 -2.97
N CYS A 15 -6.81 5.66 -2.76
CA CYS A 15 -6.09 5.38 -1.54
C CYS A 15 -4.69 4.86 -1.88
N THR A 16 -3.65 5.45 -1.28
CA THR A 16 -2.31 4.87 -1.39
C THR A 16 -2.25 3.55 -0.63
N LEU A 17 -1.34 2.67 -1.03
CA LEU A 17 -1.21 1.36 -0.40
C LEU A 17 -0.29 1.46 0.83
N PRO A 18 -0.60 0.76 1.93
CA PRO A 18 0.39 0.52 2.97
C PRO A 18 1.67 -0.05 2.35
N PRO A 19 2.86 0.27 2.87
CA PRO A 19 4.09 -0.35 2.38
C PRO A 19 4.08 -1.86 2.66
N ILE A 20 5.03 -2.58 2.09
CA ILE A 20 5.22 -4.01 2.36
C ILE A 20 6.56 -4.25 3.01
N ILE A 21 6.67 -5.33 3.76
CA ILE A 21 7.94 -5.82 4.32
C ILE A 21 8.48 -6.89 3.37
N SER A 22 9.30 -6.48 2.41
CA SER A 22 9.71 -7.32 1.28
C SER A 22 10.44 -8.60 1.69
N GLU A 23 11.23 -8.55 2.76
CA GLU A 23 11.90 -9.74 3.29
C GLU A 23 10.88 -10.78 3.80
N ASN A 24 9.94 -10.34 4.63
CA ASN A 24 8.90 -11.21 5.16
C ASN A 24 8.04 -11.79 4.04
N TYR A 25 7.68 -10.97 3.06
CA TYR A 25 6.89 -11.43 1.92
C TYR A 25 7.65 -12.46 1.08
N PHE A 26 8.92 -12.19 0.80
CA PHE A 26 9.77 -13.15 0.08
C PHE A 26 9.88 -14.48 0.84
N ASP A 27 10.16 -14.41 2.14
CA ASP A 27 10.31 -15.62 2.97
C ASP A 27 8.98 -16.39 3.10
N PHE A 28 7.85 -15.66 3.14
CA PHE A 28 6.52 -16.28 3.23
C PHE A 28 6.17 -17.07 1.97
N PHE A 29 6.25 -16.48 0.78
CA PHE A 29 5.91 -17.20 -0.44
C PHE A 29 6.95 -18.27 -0.82
N SER A 30 8.18 -18.13 -0.37
CA SER A 30 9.25 -19.10 -0.58
C SER A 30 8.96 -20.46 0.10
N GLN A 31 8.12 -20.46 1.14
CA GLN A 31 7.71 -21.70 1.83
C GLN A 31 6.78 -22.57 0.98
N GLY A 32 6.24 -22.04 -0.12
CA GLY A 32 5.33 -22.75 -1.03
C GLY A 32 6.00 -23.67 -2.05
N GLY A 33 7.28 -24.00 -1.89
CA GLY A 33 8.01 -24.91 -2.80
C GLY A 33 8.45 -24.27 -4.12
N LEU A 34 8.44 -22.95 -4.20
CA LEU A 34 8.93 -22.22 -5.37
C LEU A 34 10.45 -22.26 -5.45
N ASN A 35 11.00 -22.23 -6.66
CA ASN A 35 12.45 -22.10 -6.84
C ASN A 35 12.89 -20.66 -6.54
N THR A 36 13.26 -20.42 -5.31
CA THR A 36 13.64 -19.11 -4.79
C THR A 36 14.94 -18.58 -5.40
N ASP A 37 15.87 -19.47 -5.75
CA ASP A 37 17.14 -19.09 -6.38
C ASP A 37 16.88 -18.52 -7.79
N ASN A 38 15.99 -19.12 -8.55
CA ASN A 38 15.59 -18.59 -9.85
C ASN A 38 14.86 -17.25 -9.73
N ILE A 39 13.96 -17.13 -8.76
CA ILE A 39 13.25 -15.88 -8.50
C ILE A 39 14.24 -14.79 -8.11
N LEU A 40 15.14 -15.07 -7.18
CA LEU A 40 16.14 -14.10 -6.72
C LEU A 40 17.14 -13.73 -7.81
N SER A 41 17.54 -14.71 -8.65
CA SER A 41 18.40 -14.48 -9.81
C SER A 41 17.75 -13.52 -10.82
N TRP A 42 16.45 -13.68 -11.07
CA TRP A 42 15.70 -12.77 -11.94
C TRP A 42 15.46 -11.41 -11.29
N LEU A 43 15.08 -11.40 -10.01
CA LEU A 43 14.76 -10.19 -9.25
C LEU A 43 16.03 -9.37 -8.95
N GLY A 44 17.14 -10.04 -8.65
CA GLY A 44 18.44 -9.49 -8.27
C GLY A 44 18.55 -9.08 -6.79
N ASP A 45 17.48 -8.51 -6.21
CA ASP A 45 17.45 -8.06 -4.83
C ASP A 45 16.01 -8.09 -4.30
N LYS A 46 15.80 -8.60 -3.08
CA LYS A 46 14.49 -8.64 -2.41
C LYS A 46 13.85 -7.24 -2.29
N ASN A 47 14.64 -6.19 -2.13
CA ASN A 47 14.15 -4.81 -2.06
C ASN A 47 13.44 -4.34 -3.34
N LYS A 48 13.66 -5.01 -4.48
CA LYS A 48 12.91 -4.71 -5.70
C LYS A 48 11.42 -4.98 -5.55
N ILE A 49 11.04 -5.95 -4.73
CA ILE A 49 9.63 -6.24 -4.41
C ILE A 49 8.99 -4.99 -3.79
N TYR A 50 9.65 -4.40 -2.79
CA TYR A 50 9.23 -3.14 -2.18
C TYR A 50 9.12 -2.03 -3.23
N ARG A 51 10.12 -1.85 -4.08
CA ARG A 51 10.13 -0.80 -5.11
C ARG A 51 9.00 -0.97 -6.14
N PHE A 52 8.70 -2.19 -6.54
CA PHE A 52 7.56 -2.46 -7.42
C PHE A 52 6.24 -2.06 -6.76
N HIS A 53 6.07 -2.41 -5.49
CA HIS A 53 4.89 -2.06 -4.71
C HIS A 53 4.73 -0.53 -4.57
N GLU A 54 5.80 0.18 -4.24
CA GLU A 54 5.81 1.64 -4.11
C GLU A 54 5.37 2.36 -5.40
N ARG A 55 5.65 1.79 -6.56
CA ARG A 55 5.21 2.35 -7.84
C ARG A 55 3.69 2.41 -7.97
N TYR A 56 2.96 1.50 -7.34
CA TYR A 56 1.49 1.55 -7.34
C TYR A 56 0.97 2.76 -6.56
N SER A 57 1.52 3.04 -5.38
CA SER A 57 1.17 4.24 -4.61
C SER A 57 1.51 5.52 -5.37
N LEU A 58 2.65 5.55 -6.06
CA LEU A 58 3.03 6.68 -6.91
C LEU A 58 2.03 6.88 -8.07
N VAL A 59 1.60 5.81 -8.72
CA VAL A 59 0.60 5.87 -9.80
C VAL A 59 -0.74 6.38 -9.26
N LEU A 60 -1.19 5.87 -8.12
CA LEU A 60 -2.43 6.32 -7.48
C LEU A 60 -2.40 7.81 -7.15
N SER A 61 -1.28 8.31 -6.62
CA SER A 61 -1.09 9.74 -6.33
C SER A 61 -1.12 10.60 -7.60
N ARG A 62 -0.54 10.11 -8.69
CA ARG A 62 -0.58 10.80 -10.00
C ARG A 62 -1.98 10.84 -10.58
N LEU A 63 -2.68 9.71 -10.55
CA LEU A 63 -4.06 9.61 -11.03
C LEU A 63 -5.01 10.49 -10.22
N ALA A 64 -4.85 10.53 -8.89
CA ALA A 64 -5.64 11.41 -8.04
C ALA A 64 -5.49 12.87 -8.47
N ARG A 65 -4.28 13.31 -8.75
CA ARG A 65 -3.99 14.68 -9.21
C ARG A 65 -4.53 14.93 -10.61
N GLU A 66 -4.34 13.99 -11.54
CA GLU A 66 -4.76 14.11 -12.94
C GLU A 66 -6.29 14.22 -13.08
N TYR A 67 -7.00 13.39 -12.32
CA TYR A 67 -8.47 13.34 -12.36
C TYR A 67 -9.17 14.20 -11.30
N GLY A 68 -8.42 14.93 -10.48
CA GLY A 68 -8.99 15.72 -9.39
C GLY A 68 -9.68 14.87 -8.31
N CYS A 69 -9.26 13.61 -8.16
CA CYS A 69 -9.80 12.72 -7.13
C CYS A 69 -9.20 13.05 -5.77
N ARG A 70 -9.99 12.86 -4.74
CA ARG A 70 -9.47 12.85 -3.36
C ARG A 70 -8.51 11.68 -3.17
N LEU A 71 -7.41 11.93 -2.47
CA LEU A 71 -6.44 10.91 -2.09
C LEU A 71 -6.46 10.70 -0.57
N LEU A 72 -6.60 9.45 -0.13
CA LEU A 72 -6.32 9.02 1.23
C LEU A 72 -4.90 8.47 1.28
N ASP A 73 -4.04 9.08 2.07
CA ASP A 73 -2.64 8.71 2.15
C ASP A 73 -2.37 7.76 3.32
N LEU A 74 -2.61 6.47 3.11
CA LEU A 74 -2.27 5.42 4.07
C LEU A 74 -0.77 5.15 4.11
N ARG A 75 -0.10 5.27 2.97
CA ARG A 75 1.33 4.96 2.86
C ARG A 75 2.15 5.81 3.83
N SER A 76 1.93 7.11 3.85
CA SER A 76 2.68 8.03 4.73
C SER A 76 2.50 7.68 6.20
N ALA A 77 1.28 7.32 6.63
CA ALA A 77 1.01 6.95 8.01
C ALA A 77 1.86 5.75 8.51
N PHE A 78 2.10 4.77 7.65
CA PHE A 78 2.98 3.65 7.96
C PHE A 78 4.46 4.04 7.90
N LEU A 79 4.86 4.88 6.95
CA LEU A 79 6.25 5.30 6.78
C LEU A 79 6.71 6.29 7.88
N GLU A 80 5.80 6.99 8.52
CA GLU A 80 6.10 7.81 9.70
C GLU A 80 6.47 6.96 10.92
N LYS A 81 6.14 5.66 10.92
CA LYS A 81 6.59 4.74 11.95
C LYS A 81 8.06 4.39 11.69
N TRP A 82 8.89 4.46 12.73
CA TRP A 82 10.31 4.10 12.65
C TRP A 82 10.51 2.67 12.14
N ASP A 83 9.64 1.75 12.57
CA ASP A 83 9.60 0.36 12.12
C ASP A 83 8.16 -0.02 11.80
N ALA A 84 7.89 -0.38 10.56
CA ALA A 84 6.57 -0.79 10.11
C ALA A 84 6.25 -2.26 10.40
N ARG A 85 7.25 -3.11 10.71
CA ARG A 85 7.06 -4.55 10.92
C ARG A 85 6.00 -4.92 11.96
N PRO A 86 5.89 -4.21 13.11
CA PRO A 86 4.86 -4.52 14.11
C PRO A 86 3.42 -4.36 13.63
N TYR A 87 3.20 -3.68 12.51
CA TYR A 87 1.89 -3.38 11.94
C TYR A 87 1.41 -4.40 10.91
N PHE A 88 2.25 -5.40 10.58
CA PHE A 88 1.97 -6.40 9.55
C PHE A 88 1.88 -7.81 10.10
N CYS A 89 1.11 -8.64 9.41
CA CYS A 89 1.12 -10.08 9.60
C CYS A 89 2.47 -10.68 9.19
N ARG A 90 2.68 -11.95 9.50
CA ARG A 90 3.91 -12.68 9.20
C ARG A 90 4.29 -12.65 7.71
N ASP A 91 3.31 -12.55 6.83
CA ASP A 91 3.54 -12.47 5.38
C ASP A 91 4.12 -11.14 4.89
N GLY A 92 4.13 -10.11 5.73
CA GLY A 92 4.70 -8.80 5.42
C GLY A 92 3.88 -7.95 4.44
N ILE A 93 2.66 -8.35 4.08
CA ILE A 93 1.79 -7.60 3.17
C ILE A 93 0.42 -7.27 3.78
N HIS A 94 -0.12 -8.12 4.63
CA HIS A 94 -1.40 -7.86 5.27
C HIS A 94 -1.20 -7.12 6.59
N PRO A 95 -1.82 -5.95 6.78
CA PRO A 95 -1.85 -5.30 8.09
C PRO A 95 -2.52 -6.20 9.12
N ASN A 96 -1.90 -6.33 10.29
CA ASN A 96 -2.50 -7.00 11.44
C ASN A 96 -3.47 -6.06 12.19
N ASP A 97 -3.96 -6.47 13.36
CA ASP A 97 -4.94 -5.67 14.12
C ASP A 97 -4.44 -4.25 14.40
N ILE A 98 -3.18 -4.08 14.81
CA ILE A 98 -2.56 -2.76 15.06
C ILE A 98 -2.44 -1.97 13.75
N GLY A 99 -2.11 -2.64 12.65
CA GLY A 99 -2.08 -2.04 11.32
C GLY A 99 -3.46 -1.60 10.83
N GLN A 100 -4.50 -2.37 11.13
CA GLN A 100 -5.88 -2.02 10.81
C GLN A 100 -6.37 -0.81 11.63
N GLU A 101 -6.02 -0.73 12.92
CA GLU A 101 -6.29 0.44 13.76
C GLU A 101 -5.61 1.69 13.17
N LEU A 102 -4.33 1.60 12.79
CA LEU A 102 -3.62 2.72 12.14
C LEU A 102 -4.31 3.16 10.85
N ILE A 103 -4.80 2.23 10.03
CA ILE A 103 -5.57 2.54 8.82
C ILE A 103 -6.86 3.29 9.18
N ALA A 104 -7.62 2.77 10.13
CA ALA A 104 -8.88 3.37 10.55
C ALA A 104 -8.69 4.80 11.06
N ASP A 105 -7.74 5.02 11.95
CA ASP A 105 -7.41 6.33 12.50
C ASP A 105 -6.97 7.31 11.42
N THR A 106 -6.15 6.85 10.48
CA THR A 106 -5.68 7.66 9.36
C THR A 106 -6.83 8.08 8.46
N VAL A 107 -7.71 7.15 8.11
CA VAL A 107 -8.89 7.43 7.28
C VAL A 107 -9.83 8.41 7.98
N LEU A 108 -10.15 8.17 9.24
CA LEU A 108 -11.02 9.05 10.02
C LEU A 108 -10.45 10.46 10.15
N SER A 109 -9.16 10.58 10.44
CA SER A 109 -8.48 11.88 10.51
C SER A 109 -8.54 12.62 9.17
N GLN A 110 -8.21 11.98 8.08
CA GLN A 110 -8.21 12.62 6.75
C GLN A 110 -9.60 12.96 6.25
N ILE A 111 -10.63 12.17 6.62
CA ILE A 111 -12.02 12.48 6.32
C ILE A 111 -12.50 13.68 7.15
N ALA A 112 -12.24 13.68 8.46
CA ALA A 112 -12.66 14.77 9.35
C ALA A 112 -12.11 16.13 8.89
N HIS A 113 -10.84 16.21 8.51
CA HIS A 113 -10.22 17.43 7.99
C HIS A 113 -10.83 17.93 6.67
N ALA A 114 -11.43 17.05 5.89
CA ALA A 114 -12.04 17.45 4.61
C ALA A 114 -13.45 18.02 4.74
N TYR A 115 -14.12 17.77 5.87
CA TYR A 115 -15.46 18.25 6.16
C TYR A 115 -15.47 19.34 7.27
N ALA A 116 -14.31 19.64 7.79
CA ALA A 116 -14.11 20.78 8.66
C ALA A 116 -13.92 22.09 7.86
#